data_53f3de726e12ab88f3392000e0812df7
#
_entry.id   53f3de726e12ab88f3392000e0812df7
#
_cell.length_a   1.000
_cell.length_b   1.000
_cell.length_c   1.000
_cell.angle_alpha   90.00
_cell.angle_beta   90.00
_cell.angle_gamma   90.00
#
_symmetry.space_group_name_H-M   'P 1'
#
loop_
_entity.id
_entity.type
_entity.pdbx_description
1 polymer ?
#
loop_
_entity_poly.entity_id
_entity_poly.type
_entity_poly.pdbx_seq_one_letter_code
_entity_poly.pdbx_strand_id
1 'polypeptide(L)'
;RQMCIRDRKYDVPPRLIVFIGDPGWIVCRELFDDVWKDVPVIITNTRDRLPATLDILLSHEELTESNTVPAYEWRKGYNGTTLGQVYYVKETIGLMRQLMPDMKRLAFISDDRYISEAVRGDVEQAMTGSFPELAFEQLSTRNISTEMLLDTLKSYDKTTGLIYYSWFETHNQDDNNYLFDHIQEIITRFVHSPLFLLAPEDLSNNTFAGGYYVSVESF
;
A
#
# COMPACT_ATOMS: atom_id res chain seq x y z
N ARG A 1 -7.06 7.44 22.49
CA ARG A 1 -6.38 8.65 23.00
C ARG A 1 -6.11 9.55 21.82
N GLN A 2 -7.00 10.50 21.56
CA GLN A 2 -6.67 11.66 20.75
C GLN A 2 -5.47 12.32 21.43
N MET A 3 -4.32 12.19 20.86
CA MET A 3 -3.16 12.98 21.22
C MET A 3 -3.47 14.38 20.69
N CYS A 4 -4.13 15.19 21.54
CA CYS A 4 -4.45 16.56 21.20
C CYS A 4 -3.15 17.33 21.01
N ILE A 5 -2.78 17.56 19.76
CA ILE A 5 -1.80 18.60 19.39
C ILE A 5 -2.25 19.96 19.94
N ARG A 6 -3.52 20.11 20.28
CA ARG A 6 -4.12 21.27 20.93
C ARG A 6 -3.49 21.66 22.27
N ASP A 7 -2.87 20.72 22.98
CA ASP A 7 -2.27 21.01 24.32
C ASP A 7 -0.81 21.47 24.24
N ARG A 8 -0.18 21.38 23.10
CA ARG A 8 1.13 21.99 22.88
C ARG A 8 0.91 23.37 22.28
N LYS A 9 1.02 24.38 23.11
CA LYS A 9 1.11 25.80 22.72
C LYS A 9 2.31 25.98 21.78
N TYR A 10 2.11 25.76 20.50
CA TYR A 10 2.99 26.37 19.52
C TYR A 10 2.53 27.81 19.35
N ASP A 11 3.12 28.72 20.13
CA ASP A 11 2.85 30.17 20.04
C ASP A 11 3.23 30.71 18.64
N VAL A 12 3.96 29.95 17.86
CA VAL A 12 4.36 30.31 16.50
C VAL A 12 4.03 29.16 15.56
N PRO A 13 3.23 29.38 14.49
CA PRO A 13 2.95 28.36 13.51
C PRO A 13 4.22 27.90 12.82
N PRO A 14 4.32 26.61 12.43
CA PRO A 14 5.46 26.13 11.66
C PRO A 14 5.54 26.83 10.29
N ARG A 15 6.74 26.95 9.74
CA ARG A 15 6.95 27.56 8.42
C ARG A 15 6.54 26.64 7.27
N LEU A 16 6.52 25.34 7.51
CA LEU A 16 6.19 24.28 6.56
C LEU A 16 5.81 23.03 7.34
N ILE A 17 4.83 22.30 6.84
CA ILE A 17 4.48 20.97 7.32
C ILE A 17 4.63 19.97 6.20
N VAL A 18 5.25 18.83 6.51
CA VAL A 18 5.43 17.72 5.57
C VAL A 18 4.69 16.51 6.13
N PHE A 19 3.73 15.99 5.39
CA PHE A 19 3.08 14.71 5.67
C PHE A 19 3.73 13.61 4.83
N ILE A 20 4.04 12.51 5.47
CA ILE A 20 4.49 11.29 4.79
C ILE A 20 3.28 10.39 4.64
N GLY A 21 2.73 10.34 3.44
CA GLY A 21 1.53 9.58 3.09
C GLY A 21 0.22 10.31 3.37
N ASP A 22 -0.81 9.89 2.66
CA ASP A 22 -2.16 10.42 2.71
C ASP A 22 -2.84 10.33 4.09
N PRO A 23 -2.66 9.25 4.88
CA PRO A 23 -3.35 9.09 6.16
C PRO A 23 -3.07 10.24 7.13
N GLY A 24 -1.82 10.69 7.20
CA GLY A 24 -1.44 11.82 8.08
C GLY A 24 -2.17 13.11 7.71
N TRP A 25 -2.29 13.40 6.43
CA TRP A 25 -3.05 14.55 5.95
C TRP A 25 -4.54 14.43 6.27
N ILE A 26 -5.16 13.28 5.95
CA ILE A 26 -6.61 13.06 6.15
C ILE A 26 -6.99 13.24 7.62
N VAL A 27 -6.19 12.69 8.54
CA VAL A 27 -6.42 12.77 9.99
C VAL A 27 -6.24 14.19 10.52
N CYS A 28 -5.25 14.92 10.01
CA CYS A 28 -4.87 16.23 10.55
C CYS A 28 -5.53 17.42 9.84
N ARG A 29 -6.22 17.20 8.72
CA ARG A 29 -6.76 18.28 7.88
C ARG A 29 -7.59 19.31 8.63
N GLU A 30 -8.47 18.84 9.53
CA GLU A 30 -9.34 19.73 10.31
C GLU A 30 -8.57 20.73 11.17
N LEU A 31 -7.32 20.43 11.54
CA LEU A 31 -6.46 21.35 12.29
C LEU A 31 -6.04 22.55 11.43
N PHE A 32 -5.98 22.37 10.10
CA PHE A 32 -5.61 23.43 9.17
C PHE A 32 -6.75 24.38 8.89
N ASP A 33 -7.99 23.95 9.06
CA ASP A 33 -9.15 24.82 8.84
C ASP A 33 -9.23 25.95 9.86
N ASP A 34 -8.63 25.77 11.04
CA ASP A 34 -8.73 26.71 12.16
C ASP A 34 -7.41 27.49 12.39
N VAL A 35 -6.33 26.81 12.72
CA VAL A 35 -5.11 27.44 13.26
C VAL A 35 -4.00 27.62 12.22
N TRP A 36 -3.90 26.75 11.23
CA TRP A 36 -2.75 26.67 10.32
C TRP A 36 -3.12 26.84 8.85
N LYS A 37 -4.21 27.49 8.56
CA LYS A 37 -4.76 27.63 7.20
C LYS A 37 -3.77 28.15 6.16
N ASP A 38 -2.87 29.06 6.57
CA ASP A 38 -1.90 29.70 5.67
C ASP A 38 -0.53 29.00 5.70
N VAL A 39 -0.36 27.96 6.51
CA VAL A 39 0.90 27.22 6.59
C VAL A 39 1.09 26.37 5.33
N PRO A 40 2.21 26.50 4.62
CA PRO A 40 2.50 25.64 3.48
C PRO A 40 2.55 24.15 3.87
N VAL A 41 1.98 23.29 3.02
CA VAL A 41 1.91 21.85 3.24
C VAL A 41 2.48 21.09 2.05
N ILE A 42 3.34 20.11 2.32
CA ILE A 42 3.77 19.11 1.34
C ILE A 42 3.25 17.74 1.79
N ILE A 43 2.56 17.02 0.91
CA ILE A 43 2.09 15.67 1.17
C ILE A 43 2.85 14.76 0.21
N THR A 44 3.68 13.86 0.74
CA THR A 44 4.44 12.89 -0.06
C THR A 44 3.72 11.56 -0.13
N ASN A 45 4.11 10.69 -1.06
CA ASN A 45 3.53 9.35 -1.24
C ASN A 45 2.00 9.39 -1.40
N THR A 46 1.50 10.39 -2.13
CA THR A 46 0.06 10.61 -2.33
C THR A 46 -0.46 9.72 -3.43
N ARG A 47 -1.66 9.17 -3.22
CA ARG A 47 -2.45 8.51 -4.26
C ARG A 47 -3.25 9.52 -5.06
N ASP A 48 -3.67 9.13 -6.28
CA ASP A 48 -4.50 9.99 -7.15
C ASP A 48 -5.90 10.22 -6.59
N ARG A 49 -6.42 9.24 -5.83
CA ARG A 49 -7.70 9.30 -5.13
C ARG A 49 -7.52 8.94 -3.66
N LEU A 50 -8.21 9.67 -2.79
CA LEU A 50 -8.15 9.54 -1.34
C LEU A 50 -9.53 9.16 -0.78
N PRO A 51 -9.62 8.50 0.38
CA PRO A 51 -10.88 8.27 1.08
C PRO A 51 -11.67 9.57 1.24
N ALA A 52 -12.96 9.54 0.99
CA ALA A 52 -13.80 10.73 1.10
C ALA A 52 -13.95 11.23 2.54
N THR A 53 -13.79 10.34 3.52
CA THR A 53 -13.89 10.66 4.96
C THR A 53 -12.85 9.90 5.77
N LEU A 54 -12.63 10.36 7.02
CA LEU A 54 -11.78 9.64 7.98
C LEU A 54 -12.36 8.25 8.31
N ASP A 55 -13.68 8.13 8.39
CA ASP A 55 -14.32 6.84 8.69
C ASP A 55 -14.01 5.79 7.63
N ILE A 56 -14.00 6.17 6.35
CA ILE A 56 -13.60 5.27 5.26
C ILE A 56 -12.13 4.88 5.37
N LEU A 57 -11.26 5.81 5.75
CA LEU A 57 -9.84 5.51 6.00
C LEU A 57 -9.67 4.44 7.10
N LEU A 58 -10.50 4.49 8.14
CA LEU A 58 -10.40 3.64 9.32
C LEU A 58 -11.22 2.35 9.22
N SER A 59 -12.20 2.28 8.31
CA SER A 59 -13.12 1.15 8.18
C SER A 59 -12.50 -0.06 7.49
N HIS A 60 -11.36 0.10 6.85
CA HIS A 60 -10.74 -0.92 6.00
C HIS A 60 -11.67 -1.41 4.87
N GLU A 61 -12.61 -0.57 4.44
CA GLU A 61 -13.50 -0.89 3.33
C GLU A 61 -12.77 -0.90 2.00
N GLU A 62 -13.33 -1.62 1.05
CA GLU A 62 -12.86 -1.57 -0.33
C GLU A 62 -13.01 -0.16 -0.91
N LEU A 63 -11.93 0.34 -1.53
CA LEU A 63 -11.94 1.66 -2.15
C LEU A 63 -12.61 1.61 -3.52
N THR A 64 -13.59 2.48 -3.69
CA THR A 64 -14.36 2.63 -4.92
C THR A 64 -14.42 4.10 -5.35
N GLU A 65 -14.92 4.37 -6.54
CA GLU A 65 -15.17 5.78 -6.96
C GLU A 65 -16.18 6.49 -6.06
N SER A 66 -17.12 5.76 -5.46
CA SER A 66 -18.18 6.34 -4.63
C SER A 66 -17.73 6.76 -3.25
N ASN A 67 -16.69 6.11 -2.69
CA ASN A 67 -16.15 6.41 -1.35
C ASN A 67 -14.78 7.09 -1.36
N THR A 68 -14.28 7.45 -2.54
CA THR A 68 -13.03 8.19 -2.71
C THR A 68 -13.25 9.49 -3.49
N VAL A 69 -12.35 10.44 -3.31
CA VAL A 69 -12.30 11.70 -4.06
C VAL A 69 -10.92 11.92 -4.67
N PRO A 70 -10.83 12.63 -5.80
CA PRO A 70 -9.51 12.99 -6.34
C PRO A 70 -8.66 13.76 -5.34
N ALA A 71 -7.37 13.46 -5.26
CA ALA A 71 -6.46 14.08 -4.30
C ALA A 71 -6.43 15.62 -4.39
N TYR A 72 -6.61 16.18 -5.61
CA TYR A 72 -6.67 17.62 -5.78
C TYR A 72 -7.86 18.28 -5.07
N GLU A 73 -9.00 17.59 -4.91
CA GLU A 73 -10.16 18.11 -4.17
C GLU A 73 -9.84 18.23 -2.68
N TRP A 74 -9.07 17.31 -2.12
CA TRP A 74 -8.67 17.34 -0.72
C TRP A 74 -7.76 18.52 -0.37
N ARG A 75 -6.94 19.00 -1.31
CA ARG A 75 -6.07 20.16 -1.07
C ARG A 75 -6.64 21.48 -1.54
N LYS A 76 -7.81 21.49 -2.15
CA LYS A 76 -8.48 22.69 -2.62
C LYS A 76 -8.75 23.64 -1.45
N GLY A 77 -8.23 24.86 -1.54
CA GLY A 77 -8.34 25.86 -0.47
C GLY A 77 -7.16 25.89 0.52
N TYR A 78 -6.19 24.96 0.39
CA TYR A 78 -4.97 24.95 1.21
C TYR A 78 -3.75 25.36 0.38
N ASN A 79 -2.75 25.98 1.06
CA ASN A 79 -1.46 26.28 0.46
C ASN A 79 -0.59 25.00 0.45
N GLY A 80 -0.94 24.04 -0.43
CA GLY A 80 -0.31 22.73 -0.41
C GLY A 80 0.08 22.19 -1.78
N THR A 81 1.08 21.30 -1.80
CA THR A 81 1.46 20.50 -2.95
C THR A 81 1.54 19.03 -2.58
N THR A 82 1.39 18.17 -3.58
CA THR A 82 1.48 16.72 -3.40
C THR A 82 2.57 16.14 -4.28
N LEU A 83 3.28 15.14 -3.76
CA LEU A 83 4.22 14.30 -4.50
C LEU A 83 3.61 12.90 -4.56
N GLY A 84 3.14 12.51 -5.74
CA GLY A 84 2.52 11.21 -5.96
C GLY A 84 3.51 10.06 -5.85
N GLN A 85 3.04 8.91 -5.38
CA GLN A 85 3.77 7.64 -5.44
C GLN A 85 3.23 6.81 -6.60
N VAL A 86 4.12 6.36 -7.46
CA VAL A 86 3.79 5.49 -8.59
C VAL A 86 4.31 4.09 -8.33
N TYR A 87 3.43 3.10 -8.45
CA TYR A 87 3.81 1.69 -8.47
C TYR A 87 3.82 1.20 -9.92
N TYR A 88 4.94 0.66 -10.36
CA TYR A 88 5.14 0.15 -11.73
C TYR A 88 4.62 -1.29 -11.85
N VAL A 89 3.31 -1.45 -11.65
CA VAL A 89 2.64 -2.77 -11.61
C VAL A 89 2.76 -3.49 -12.94
N LYS A 90 2.46 -2.80 -14.05
CA LYS A 90 2.50 -3.40 -15.39
C LYS A 90 3.91 -3.84 -15.77
N GLU A 91 4.89 -3.02 -15.46
CA GLU A 91 6.30 -3.28 -15.72
C GLU A 91 6.79 -4.46 -14.88
N THR A 92 6.38 -4.53 -13.61
CA THR A 92 6.70 -5.66 -12.72
C THR A 92 6.09 -6.97 -13.26
N ILE A 93 4.80 -6.98 -13.62
CA ILE A 93 4.16 -8.18 -14.20
C ILE A 93 4.81 -8.54 -15.54
N GLY A 94 5.14 -7.54 -16.37
CA GLY A 94 5.86 -7.76 -17.62
C GLY A 94 7.24 -8.41 -17.41
N LEU A 95 7.99 -7.97 -16.39
CA LEU A 95 9.25 -8.57 -15.98
C LEU A 95 9.05 -10.02 -15.49
N MET A 96 8.03 -10.25 -14.67
CA MET A 96 7.70 -11.59 -14.18
C MET A 96 7.43 -12.54 -15.34
N ARG A 97 6.69 -12.14 -16.36
CA ARG A 97 6.42 -12.96 -17.56
C ARG A 97 7.68 -13.27 -18.36
N GLN A 98 8.65 -12.37 -18.41
CA GLN A 98 9.93 -12.63 -19.05
C GLN A 98 10.75 -13.68 -18.29
N LEU A 99 10.73 -13.62 -16.96
CA LEU A 99 11.45 -14.53 -16.08
C LEU A 99 10.70 -15.87 -15.89
N MET A 100 9.38 -15.87 -16.04
CA MET A 100 8.47 -16.99 -15.85
C MET A 100 7.57 -17.16 -17.10
N PRO A 101 8.11 -17.65 -18.24
CA PRO A 101 7.34 -17.72 -19.50
C PRO A 101 6.08 -18.58 -19.41
N ASP A 102 6.09 -19.57 -18.52
CA ASP A 102 4.96 -20.49 -18.29
C ASP A 102 3.95 -19.96 -17.25
N MET A 103 4.07 -18.72 -16.81
CA MET A 103 3.16 -18.11 -15.83
C MET A 103 1.73 -18.07 -16.35
N LYS A 104 0.79 -18.63 -15.59
CA LYS A 104 -0.64 -18.73 -15.90
C LYS A 104 -1.49 -17.95 -14.90
N ARG A 105 -0.95 -17.67 -13.70
CA ARG A 105 -1.64 -17.02 -12.59
C ARG A 105 -0.74 -16.00 -11.94
N LEU A 106 -1.36 -14.91 -11.47
CA LEU A 106 -0.76 -13.94 -10.56
C LEU A 106 -1.51 -13.99 -9.23
N ALA A 107 -0.80 -14.21 -8.13
CA ALA A 107 -1.33 -14.01 -6.79
C ALA A 107 -0.73 -12.75 -6.17
N PHE A 108 -1.60 -11.86 -5.67
CA PHE A 108 -1.22 -10.63 -5.00
C PHE A 108 -1.48 -10.76 -3.51
N ILE A 109 -0.43 -10.58 -2.71
CA ILE A 109 -0.44 -10.76 -1.25
C ILE A 109 -0.44 -9.39 -0.60
N SER A 110 -1.51 -9.05 0.11
CA SER A 110 -1.64 -7.77 0.82
C SER A 110 -2.52 -7.86 2.06
N ASP A 111 -2.41 -6.88 2.94
CA ASP A 111 -3.39 -6.68 4.00
C ASP A 111 -4.57 -5.80 3.53
N ASP A 112 -5.51 -5.52 4.43
CA ASP A 112 -6.73 -4.75 4.17
C ASP A 112 -6.64 -3.27 4.57
N ARG A 113 -5.44 -2.77 4.89
CA ARG A 113 -5.23 -1.35 5.19
C ARG A 113 -5.42 -0.49 3.93
N TYR A 114 -5.78 0.77 4.13
CA TYR A 114 -6.04 1.74 3.06
C TYR A 114 -5.02 1.70 1.91
N ILE A 115 -3.73 1.77 2.22
CA ILE A 115 -2.68 1.80 1.18
C ILE A 115 -2.65 0.49 0.39
N SER A 116 -2.79 -0.63 1.07
CA SER A 116 -2.82 -1.96 0.45
C SER A 116 -4.02 -2.13 -0.49
N GLU A 117 -5.19 -1.65 -0.08
CA GLU A 117 -6.39 -1.64 -0.91
C GLU A 117 -6.23 -0.75 -2.15
N ALA A 118 -5.59 0.41 -2.01
CA ALA A 118 -5.32 1.28 -3.15
C ALA A 118 -4.37 0.62 -4.17
N VAL A 119 -3.29 -0.04 -3.70
CA VAL A 119 -2.35 -0.77 -4.57
C VAL A 119 -3.02 -2.00 -5.20
N ARG A 120 -3.89 -2.70 -4.48
CA ARG A 120 -4.70 -3.79 -5.03
C ARG A 120 -5.49 -3.32 -6.25
N GLY A 121 -6.16 -2.17 -6.15
CA GLY A 121 -6.89 -1.60 -7.28
C GLY A 121 -6.01 -1.36 -8.52
N ASP A 122 -4.77 -0.88 -8.33
CA ASP A 122 -3.81 -0.71 -9.44
C ASP A 122 -3.44 -2.07 -10.07
N VAL A 123 -3.26 -3.12 -9.23
CA VAL A 123 -2.97 -4.47 -9.72
C VAL A 123 -4.14 -5.05 -10.51
N GLU A 124 -5.36 -4.94 -10.01
CA GLU A 124 -6.57 -5.38 -10.71
C GLU A 124 -6.77 -4.66 -12.05
N GLN A 125 -6.53 -3.35 -12.07
CA GLN A 125 -6.59 -2.58 -13.31
C GLN A 125 -5.53 -3.02 -14.31
N ALA A 126 -4.31 -3.30 -13.85
CA ALA A 126 -3.24 -3.81 -14.72
C ALA A 126 -3.59 -5.20 -15.26
N MET A 127 -4.13 -6.09 -14.42
CA MET A 127 -4.54 -7.44 -14.82
C MET A 127 -5.64 -7.40 -15.88
N THR A 128 -6.73 -6.67 -15.61
CA THR A 128 -7.86 -6.60 -16.55
C THR A 128 -7.51 -5.90 -17.85
N GLY A 129 -6.69 -4.84 -17.79
CA GLY A 129 -6.37 -4.02 -18.96
C GLY A 129 -5.19 -4.49 -19.80
N SER A 130 -4.20 -5.18 -19.18
CA SER A 130 -2.94 -5.51 -19.86
C SER A 130 -2.60 -7.00 -19.86
N PHE A 131 -3.15 -7.80 -18.95
CA PHE A 131 -2.85 -9.22 -18.80
C PHE A 131 -4.11 -10.08 -18.59
N PRO A 132 -5.16 -9.91 -19.43
CA PRO A 132 -6.44 -10.61 -19.25
C PRO A 132 -6.35 -12.12 -19.40
N GLU A 133 -5.26 -12.62 -19.97
CA GLU A 133 -4.98 -14.06 -20.14
C GLU A 133 -4.49 -14.73 -18.86
N LEU A 134 -4.02 -13.96 -17.87
CA LEU A 134 -3.57 -14.49 -16.58
C LEU A 134 -4.74 -14.59 -15.60
N ALA A 135 -4.86 -15.71 -14.90
CA ALA A 135 -5.76 -15.79 -13.76
C ALA A 135 -5.22 -14.88 -12.63
N PHE A 136 -6.12 -14.13 -11.99
CA PHE A 136 -5.78 -13.27 -10.87
C PHE A 136 -6.36 -13.82 -9.56
N GLU A 137 -5.56 -13.85 -8.52
CA GLU A 137 -5.97 -14.25 -7.17
C GLU A 137 -5.47 -13.23 -6.15
N GLN A 138 -6.37 -12.76 -5.32
CA GLN A 138 -6.04 -11.86 -4.21
C GLN A 138 -5.98 -12.65 -2.90
N LEU A 139 -4.84 -12.58 -2.23
CA LEU A 139 -4.63 -13.10 -0.89
C LEU A 139 -4.59 -11.91 0.07
N SER A 140 -5.66 -11.71 0.83
CA SER A 140 -5.82 -10.54 1.71
C SER A 140 -6.22 -10.96 3.12
N THR A 141 -5.70 -10.25 4.12
CA THR A 141 -6.09 -10.41 5.53
C THR A 141 -7.59 -10.17 5.76
N ARG A 142 -8.28 -9.55 4.81
CA ARG A 142 -9.74 -9.43 4.80
C ARG A 142 -10.44 -10.78 4.75
N ASN A 143 -9.87 -11.74 4.01
CA ASN A 143 -10.54 -12.99 3.63
C ASN A 143 -9.88 -14.25 4.21
N ILE A 144 -8.59 -14.18 4.53
CA ILE A 144 -7.83 -15.35 5.00
C ILE A 144 -6.93 -14.97 6.17
N SER A 145 -6.67 -15.93 7.06
CA SER A 145 -5.70 -15.83 8.15
C SER A 145 -4.27 -16.06 7.64
N THR A 146 -3.29 -15.75 8.47
CA THR A 146 -1.87 -16.03 8.19
C THR A 146 -1.62 -17.51 7.95
N GLU A 147 -2.24 -18.42 8.71
CA GLU A 147 -2.09 -19.87 8.53
C GLU A 147 -2.65 -20.31 7.17
N MET A 148 -3.83 -19.79 6.79
CA MET A 148 -4.42 -20.08 5.48
C MET A 148 -3.57 -19.53 4.34
N LEU A 149 -2.97 -18.34 4.49
CA LEU A 149 -2.00 -17.81 3.55
C LEU A 149 -0.84 -18.78 3.34
N LEU A 150 -0.19 -19.22 4.43
CA LEU A 150 0.97 -20.10 4.35
C LEU A 150 0.64 -21.45 3.71
N ASP A 151 -0.54 -22.02 3.99
CA ASP A 151 -0.98 -23.27 3.36
C ASP A 151 -1.30 -23.07 1.88
N THR A 152 -1.89 -21.93 1.49
CA THR A 152 -2.12 -21.58 0.09
C THR A 152 -0.80 -21.45 -0.67
N LEU A 153 0.18 -20.74 -0.11
CA LEU A 153 1.49 -20.54 -0.74
C LEU A 153 2.25 -21.85 -1.00
N LYS A 154 2.14 -22.84 -0.11
CA LYS A 154 2.70 -24.18 -0.31
C LYS A 154 2.09 -24.92 -1.52
N SER A 155 0.83 -24.62 -1.84
CA SER A 155 0.09 -25.28 -2.92
C SER A 155 0.45 -24.76 -4.30
N TYR A 156 1.10 -23.60 -4.39
CA TYR A 156 1.43 -22.98 -5.67
C TYR A 156 2.64 -23.65 -6.34
N ASP A 157 2.52 -23.81 -7.64
CA ASP A 157 3.57 -24.30 -8.50
C ASP A 157 4.32 -23.16 -9.22
N LYS A 158 5.28 -23.52 -10.05
CA LYS A 158 6.12 -22.59 -10.81
C LYS A 158 5.36 -21.77 -11.86
N THR A 159 4.07 -22.06 -12.10
CA THR A 159 3.23 -21.31 -13.05
C THR A 159 2.48 -20.15 -12.35
N THR A 160 2.62 -20.01 -11.03
CA THR A 160 2.03 -18.94 -10.26
C THR A 160 3.10 -17.89 -9.94
N GLY A 161 2.94 -16.68 -10.46
CA GLY A 161 3.74 -15.52 -10.08
C GLY A 161 3.18 -14.89 -8.79
N LEU A 162 4.06 -14.44 -7.91
CA LEU A 162 3.69 -13.88 -6.62
C LEU A 162 4.18 -12.45 -6.51
N ILE A 163 3.29 -11.53 -6.16
CA ILE A 163 3.63 -10.17 -5.75
C ILE A 163 3.28 -10.02 -4.28
N TYR A 164 4.27 -9.70 -3.45
CA TYR A 164 4.07 -9.33 -2.06
C TYR A 164 4.09 -7.81 -1.92
N TYR A 165 3.10 -7.27 -1.22
CA TYR A 165 3.05 -5.85 -0.90
C TYR A 165 3.18 -5.63 0.61
N SER A 166 2.29 -6.23 1.40
CA SER A 166 2.31 -6.15 2.86
C SER A 166 1.42 -7.24 3.45
N TRP A 167 1.64 -7.58 4.73
CA TRP A 167 0.78 -8.49 5.45
C TRP A 167 0.72 -8.09 6.92
N PHE A 168 -0.42 -7.58 7.34
CA PHE A 168 -0.67 -7.19 8.72
C PHE A 168 -2.09 -7.60 9.12
N GLU A 169 -2.21 -8.57 10.01
CA GLU A 169 -3.48 -9.11 10.47
C GLU A 169 -3.96 -8.32 11.70
N THR A 170 -5.00 -7.49 11.52
CA THR A 170 -5.55 -6.62 12.58
C THR A 170 -6.59 -7.31 13.45
N HIS A 171 -7.17 -8.41 12.99
CA HIS A 171 -8.32 -9.05 13.61
C HIS A 171 -7.97 -10.22 14.53
N ASN A 172 -6.72 -10.55 14.67
CA ASN A 172 -6.30 -11.62 15.58
C ASN A 172 -6.35 -11.11 17.02
N GLN A 173 -7.35 -11.52 17.80
CA GLN A 173 -7.50 -11.16 19.22
C GLN A 173 -6.43 -11.81 20.11
N ASP A 174 -5.71 -12.79 19.60
CA ASP A 174 -4.55 -13.38 20.26
C ASP A 174 -3.34 -12.51 19.98
N ASP A 175 -2.58 -12.14 21.02
CA ASP A 175 -1.40 -11.26 21.02
C ASP A 175 -0.22 -11.72 20.11
N ASN A 176 -0.45 -12.60 19.17
CA ASN A 176 0.50 -13.06 18.15
C ASN A 176 0.51 -12.15 16.91
N ASN A 177 0.67 -10.85 17.13
CA ASN A 177 1.04 -9.95 16.05
C ASN A 177 2.45 -10.31 15.59
N TYR A 178 2.54 -11.06 14.49
CA TYR A 178 3.82 -11.25 13.82
C TYR A 178 4.39 -9.88 13.46
N LEU A 179 5.57 -9.56 13.98
CA LEU A 179 6.27 -8.36 13.59
C LEU A 179 6.50 -8.40 12.07
N PHE A 180 6.36 -7.25 11.41
CA PHE A 180 6.44 -7.11 9.96
C PHE A 180 7.63 -7.89 9.34
N ASP A 181 8.83 -7.74 9.92
CA ASP A 181 10.03 -8.43 9.44
C ASP A 181 9.95 -9.96 9.57
N HIS A 182 9.28 -10.46 10.62
CA HIS A 182 9.13 -11.89 10.83
C HIS A 182 8.14 -12.53 9.85
N ILE A 183 7.05 -11.83 9.50
CA ILE A 183 6.08 -12.40 8.55
C ILE A 183 6.67 -12.54 7.16
N GLN A 184 7.49 -11.60 6.71
CA GLN A 184 8.20 -11.71 5.44
C GLN A 184 9.14 -12.93 5.43
N GLU A 185 9.93 -13.09 6.48
CA GLU A 185 10.83 -14.23 6.63
C GLU A 185 10.06 -15.56 6.63
N ILE A 186 8.91 -15.62 7.29
CA ILE A 186 8.05 -16.80 7.30
C ILE A 186 7.51 -17.07 5.90
N ILE A 187 6.87 -16.09 5.25
CA ILE A 187 6.30 -16.24 3.90
C ILE A 187 7.35 -16.80 2.95
N THR A 188 8.56 -16.25 2.94
CA THR A 188 9.62 -16.68 2.03
C THR A 188 10.10 -18.12 2.24
N ARG A 189 9.94 -18.67 3.45
CA ARG A 189 10.24 -20.10 3.73
C ARG A 189 9.22 -21.06 3.15
N PHE A 190 7.98 -20.61 2.92
CA PHE A 190 6.88 -21.45 2.41
C PHE A 190 6.64 -21.31 0.91
N VAL A 191 7.25 -20.32 0.28
CA VAL A 191 7.09 -20.03 -1.14
C VAL A 191 8.06 -20.86 -1.97
N HIS A 192 7.55 -21.53 -3.00
CA HIS A 192 8.35 -22.29 -3.99
C HIS A 192 8.51 -21.53 -5.32
N SER A 193 7.77 -20.43 -5.49
CA SER A 193 7.81 -19.56 -6.66
C SER A 193 8.55 -18.26 -6.34
N PRO A 194 9.15 -17.59 -7.35
CA PRO A 194 9.77 -16.28 -7.12
C PRO A 194 8.76 -15.26 -6.59
N LEU A 195 9.13 -14.57 -5.51
CA LEU A 195 8.32 -13.53 -4.88
C LEU A 195 8.83 -12.16 -5.32
N PHE A 196 7.95 -11.35 -5.90
CA PHE A 196 8.26 -10.02 -6.42
C PHE A 196 7.70 -8.92 -5.51
N LEU A 197 8.30 -7.71 -5.59
CA LEU A 197 7.90 -6.52 -4.86
C LEU A 197 7.49 -5.41 -5.81
N LEU A 198 6.68 -4.46 -5.31
CA LEU A 198 6.35 -3.22 -6.00
C LEU A 198 7.16 -2.01 -5.50
N ALA A 199 7.93 -2.17 -4.42
CA ALA A 199 8.76 -1.13 -3.82
C ALA A 199 10.13 -1.69 -3.39
N PRO A 200 11.20 -0.87 -3.36
CA PRO A 200 12.57 -1.34 -3.09
C PRO A 200 12.88 -1.61 -1.62
N GLU A 201 11.96 -1.37 -0.72
CA GLU A 201 12.18 -1.26 0.72
C GLU A 201 12.78 -2.52 1.37
N ASP A 202 12.61 -3.70 0.74
CA ASP A 202 12.95 -4.99 1.36
C ASP A 202 13.99 -5.84 0.58
N LEU A 203 14.71 -5.24 -0.36
CA LEU A 203 15.68 -5.99 -1.17
C LEU A 203 16.96 -6.41 -0.41
N SER A 204 17.16 -5.92 0.80
CA SER A 204 18.38 -6.17 1.58
C SER A 204 18.61 -7.64 1.95
N ASN A 205 17.58 -8.47 1.93
CA ASN A 205 17.61 -9.83 2.50
C ASN A 205 17.74 -10.96 1.48
N ASN A 206 17.98 -10.70 0.19
CA ASN A 206 18.06 -11.71 -0.90
C ASN A 206 16.85 -12.67 -0.98
N THR A 207 15.73 -12.27 -0.42
CA THR A 207 14.52 -13.10 -0.25
C THR A 207 13.54 -12.93 -1.41
N PHE A 208 13.62 -11.77 -2.07
CA PHE A 208 12.73 -11.40 -3.16
C PHE A 208 13.46 -11.46 -4.50
N ALA A 209 12.73 -11.84 -5.53
CA ALA A 209 13.25 -11.91 -6.89
C ALA A 209 13.46 -10.53 -7.52
N GLY A 210 12.90 -9.48 -6.92
CA GLY A 210 12.98 -8.10 -7.39
C GLY A 210 11.62 -7.53 -7.78
N GLY A 211 11.63 -6.51 -8.63
CA GLY A 211 10.46 -5.82 -9.15
C GLY A 211 10.91 -4.67 -10.04
N TYR A 212 9.97 -3.91 -10.59
CA TYR A 212 10.27 -2.70 -11.35
C TYR A 212 9.90 -1.47 -10.50
N TYR A 213 10.88 -0.67 -10.14
CA TYR A 213 10.70 0.53 -9.30
C TYR A 213 11.80 1.55 -9.58
N VAL A 214 11.56 2.80 -9.21
CA VAL A 214 12.59 3.85 -9.28
C VAL A 214 13.55 3.70 -8.11
N SER A 215 14.84 3.64 -8.41
CA SER A 215 15.87 3.65 -7.36
C SER A 215 15.92 5.02 -6.68
N VAL A 216 15.85 5.01 -5.35
CA VAL A 216 15.99 6.23 -4.54
C VAL A 216 17.44 6.74 -4.53
N GLU A 217 18.40 5.90 -4.90
CA GLU A 217 19.84 6.24 -4.94
C GLU A 217 20.23 7.11 -6.16
N SER A 218 19.29 7.39 -7.06
CA SER A 218 19.53 8.16 -8.28
C SER A 218 19.21 9.66 -8.17
N PHE A 219 19.03 10.19 -6.95
CA PHE A 219 18.81 11.62 -6.69
C PHE A 219 19.95 12.28 -5.93
#